data_5bf2ef91aa57a773de22850bdb5dbe60
#
_entry.id   5bf2ef91aa57a773de22850bdb5dbe60
#
_cell.length_a   1.000
_cell.length_b   1.000
_cell.length_c   1.000
_cell.angle_alpha   90.00
_cell.angle_beta   90.00
_cell.angle_gamma   90.00
#
_symmetry.space_group_name_H-M   'P 1'
#
loop_
_entity.id
_entity.type
_entity.pdbx_description
1 polymer ?
#
loop_
_entity_poly.entity_id
_entity_poly.type
_entity_poly.pdbx_seq_one_letter_code
_entity_poly.pdbx_strand_id
1 'polypeptide(L)'
;MGFPGETDEDFEKTYQLCVEAGFDGQFAFVYSPRPKTVAGLKEAEWGPVPHEVKVKRLERLNALQKQLSVAAMSVHVGGTVEVLVEGASRTNPLKRMGRTSHNRVVNFEGDAPIGALVEVNVQASSQSSLMGAQGRVLSLPLTVIPEVAEQLEVCVA
;
A
#
# COMPACT_ATOMS: atom_id res chain seq x y z
N MET A 1 15.24 -10.51 5.18
CA MET A 1 16.57 -10.10 5.66
C MET A 1 17.21 -11.26 6.39
N GLY A 2 18.48 -11.49 6.16
CA GLY A 2 19.26 -12.55 6.81
C GLY A 2 19.05 -13.93 6.19
N PHE A 3 19.00 -14.02 4.87
CA PHE A 3 19.12 -15.28 4.15
C PHE A 3 20.48 -15.92 4.48
N PRO A 4 20.61 -17.25 4.59
CA PRO A 4 21.88 -17.89 4.86
C PRO A 4 22.99 -17.43 3.90
N GLY A 5 24.13 -16.98 4.43
CA GLY A 5 25.23 -16.41 3.66
C GLY A 5 25.09 -14.93 3.29
N GLU A 6 24.00 -14.24 3.64
CA GLU A 6 23.82 -12.81 3.37
C GLU A 6 24.87 -12.00 4.14
N THR A 7 25.74 -11.32 3.41
CA THR A 7 26.76 -10.42 3.97
C THR A 7 26.21 -9.03 4.25
N ASP A 8 26.99 -8.18 4.93
CA ASP A 8 26.62 -6.76 5.10
C ASP A 8 26.64 -6.02 3.76
N GLU A 9 27.55 -6.39 2.85
CA GLU A 9 27.60 -5.83 1.51
C GLU A 9 26.34 -6.18 0.69
N ASP A 10 25.82 -7.40 0.79
CA ASP A 10 24.58 -7.82 0.10
C ASP A 10 23.38 -7.06 0.65
N PHE A 11 23.34 -6.84 1.97
CA PHE A 11 22.31 -6.01 2.57
C PHE A 11 22.40 -4.56 2.10
N GLU A 12 23.60 -3.96 2.03
CA GLU A 12 23.77 -2.59 1.51
C GLU A 12 23.34 -2.47 0.05
N LYS A 13 23.60 -3.45 -0.80
CA LYS A 13 23.10 -3.49 -2.18
C LYS A 13 21.56 -3.53 -2.22
N THR A 14 20.94 -4.33 -1.35
CA THR A 14 19.48 -4.38 -1.21
C THR A 14 18.93 -3.04 -0.76
N TYR A 15 19.54 -2.42 0.24
CA TYR A 15 19.14 -1.09 0.74
C TYR A 15 19.25 -0.02 -0.36
N GLN A 16 20.38 0.01 -1.06
CA GLN A 16 20.63 0.95 -2.15
C GLN A 16 19.63 0.77 -3.30
N LEU A 17 19.32 -0.47 -3.67
CA LEU A 17 18.29 -0.77 -4.67
C LEU A 17 16.93 -0.21 -4.27
N CYS A 18 16.55 -0.31 -2.99
CA CYS A 18 15.29 0.25 -2.50
C CYS A 18 15.28 1.80 -2.58
N VAL A 19 16.43 2.44 -2.31
CA VAL A 19 16.59 3.90 -2.46
C VAL A 19 16.42 4.31 -3.93
N GLU A 20 17.11 3.63 -4.85
CA GLU A 20 17.09 3.94 -6.28
C GLU A 20 15.74 3.68 -6.93
N ALA A 21 15.09 2.58 -6.57
CA ALA A 21 13.78 2.21 -7.10
C ALA A 21 12.66 3.11 -6.57
N GLY A 22 12.80 3.70 -5.38
CA GLY A 22 11.82 4.61 -4.80
C GLY A 22 10.45 3.97 -4.60
N PHE A 23 10.39 2.74 -4.07
CA PHE A 23 9.13 2.01 -3.91
C PHE A 23 8.10 2.78 -3.08
N ASP A 24 6.86 2.87 -3.56
CA ASP A 24 5.71 3.41 -2.80
C ASP A 24 5.44 2.60 -1.53
N GLY A 25 5.64 1.27 -1.60
CA GLY A 25 5.50 0.35 -0.47
C GLY A 25 6.23 -0.96 -0.73
N GLN A 26 6.82 -1.51 0.32
CA GLN A 26 7.44 -2.82 0.30
C GLN A 26 7.15 -3.58 1.59
N PHE A 27 7.20 -4.89 1.51
CA PHE A 27 7.12 -5.78 2.66
C PHE A 27 8.46 -6.52 2.81
N ALA A 28 9.07 -6.36 3.97
CA ALA A 28 10.31 -7.03 4.32
C ALA A 28 10.11 -7.90 5.56
N PHE A 29 10.76 -9.06 5.58
CA PHE A 29 10.65 -10.02 6.68
C PHE A 29 12.03 -10.56 7.05
N VAL A 30 12.16 -10.95 8.32
CA VAL A 30 13.30 -11.77 8.75
C VAL A 30 13.20 -13.14 8.10
N TYR A 31 14.30 -13.62 7.54
CA TYR A 31 14.36 -14.98 7.01
C TYR A 31 14.06 -15.99 8.12
N SER A 32 13.17 -16.90 7.81
CA SER A 32 12.80 -18.05 8.64
C SER A 32 13.01 -19.34 7.84
N PRO A 33 13.82 -20.28 8.30
CA PRO A 33 14.09 -21.52 7.58
C PRO A 33 12.78 -22.32 7.40
N ARG A 34 12.60 -22.85 6.20
CA ARG A 34 11.46 -23.73 5.89
C ARG A 34 11.95 -25.15 5.72
N PRO A 35 11.32 -26.14 6.39
CA PRO A 35 11.68 -27.55 6.22
C PRO A 35 11.62 -27.96 4.75
N LYS A 36 12.57 -28.81 4.33
CA LYS A 36 12.67 -29.38 2.98
C LYS A 36 13.02 -28.35 1.86
N THR A 37 13.31 -27.09 2.17
CA THR A 37 13.87 -26.18 1.18
C THR A 37 15.40 -26.30 1.14
N VAL A 38 16.01 -26.01 0.00
CA VAL A 38 17.47 -26.04 -0.14
C VAL A 38 18.14 -25.11 0.89
N ALA A 39 17.60 -23.89 1.06
CA ALA A 39 18.13 -22.94 2.04
C ALA A 39 18.01 -23.44 3.49
N GLY A 40 16.87 -24.08 3.84
CA GLY A 40 16.71 -24.65 5.18
C GLY A 40 17.61 -25.86 5.44
N LEU A 41 17.92 -26.68 4.44
CA LEU A 41 18.82 -27.82 4.54
C LEU A 41 20.29 -27.40 4.60
N LYS A 42 20.65 -26.32 3.91
CA LYS A 42 22.01 -25.82 3.78
C LYS A 42 22.33 -24.62 4.67
N GLU A 43 21.46 -24.23 5.56
CA GLU A 43 21.64 -23.04 6.40
C GLU A 43 22.99 -23.08 7.16
N ALA A 44 23.33 -24.23 7.75
CA ALA A 44 24.58 -24.40 8.48
C ALA A 44 25.82 -24.32 7.57
N GLU A 45 25.72 -24.80 6.33
CA GLU A 45 26.78 -24.78 5.30
C GLU A 45 27.01 -23.37 4.77
N TRP A 46 25.92 -22.64 4.48
CA TRP A 46 25.98 -21.29 3.89
C TRP A 46 26.27 -20.18 4.89
N GLY A 47 26.20 -20.48 6.18
CA GLY A 47 26.43 -19.55 7.28
C GLY A 47 25.14 -18.84 7.74
N PRO A 48 24.59 -19.25 8.89
CA PRO A 48 23.42 -18.60 9.45
C PRO A 48 23.75 -17.17 9.88
N VAL A 49 22.88 -16.22 9.52
CA VAL A 49 22.99 -14.84 9.99
C VAL A 49 22.42 -14.76 11.41
N PRO A 50 23.11 -14.15 12.39
CA PRO A 50 22.60 -13.98 13.74
C PRO A 50 21.26 -13.23 13.77
N HIS A 51 20.36 -13.63 14.67
CA HIS A 51 19.00 -13.05 14.74
C HIS A 51 19.02 -11.52 14.95
N GLU A 52 19.89 -11.05 15.81
CA GLU A 52 20.07 -9.61 16.08
C GLU A 52 20.48 -8.81 14.83
N VAL A 53 21.32 -9.39 13.97
CA VAL A 53 21.72 -8.78 12.70
C VAL A 53 20.52 -8.73 11.75
N LYS A 54 19.76 -9.82 11.64
CA LYS A 54 18.52 -9.88 10.83
C LYS A 54 17.53 -8.78 11.25
N VAL A 55 17.31 -8.62 12.54
CA VAL A 55 16.40 -7.60 13.09
C VAL A 55 16.88 -6.20 12.79
N LYS A 56 18.15 -5.89 13.04
CA LYS A 56 18.74 -4.58 12.74
C LYS A 56 18.62 -4.21 11.24
N ARG A 57 18.89 -5.16 10.36
CA ARG A 57 18.74 -4.97 8.91
C ARG A 57 17.27 -4.68 8.54
N LEU A 58 16.32 -5.44 9.12
CA LEU A 58 14.90 -5.24 8.90
C LEU A 58 14.44 -3.86 9.40
N GLU A 59 14.83 -3.47 10.61
CA GLU A 59 14.50 -2.15 11.17
C GLU A 59 15.00 -1.00 10.30
N ARG A 60 16.25 -1.11 9.82
CA ARG A 60 16.84 -0.11 8.94
C ARG A 60 16.10 0.00 7.60
N LEU A 61 15.71 -1.12 7.01
CA LEU A 61 14.94 -1.14 5.77
C LEU A 61 13.53 -0.60 5.95
N ASN A 62 12.87 -0.93 7.08
CA ASN A 62 11.54 -0.39 7.41
C ASN A 62 11.58 1.13 7.66
N ALA A 63 12.65 1.63 8.27
CA ALA A 63 12.84 3.08 8.45
C ALA A 63 13.00 3.81 7.11
N LEU A 64 13.77 3.24 6.17
CA LEU A 64 13.87 3.74 4.79
C LEU A 64 12.49 3.74 4.12
N GLN A 65 11.76 2.62 4.15
CA GLN A 65 10.44 2.54 3.52
C GLN A 65 9.47 3.58 4.08
N LYS A 66 9.50 3.83 5.37
CA LYS A 66 8.67 4.88 5.97
C LYS A 66 8.98 6.27 5.37
N GLN A 67 10.26 6.59 5.18
CA GLN A 67 10.68 7.85 4.57
C GLN A 67 10.23 7.94 3.10
N LEU A 68 10.44 6.88 2.32
CA LEU A 68 10.02 6.82 0.92
C LEU A 68 8.49 6.96 0.78
N SER A 69 7.72 6.26 1.61
CA SER A 69 6.25 6.36 1.59
C SER A 69 5.75 7.76 1.93
N VAL A 70 6.34 8.42 2.93
CA VAL A 70 5.99 9.82 3.27
C VAL A 70 6.32 10.75 2.11
N ALA A 71 7.48 10.61 1.50
CA ALA A 71 7.88 11.40 0.34
C ALA A 71 6.93 11.20 -0.84
N ALA A 72 6.62 9.94 -1.19
CA ALA A 72 5.71 9.59 -2.27
C ALA A 72 4.27 10.11 -2.08
N MET A 73 3.81 10.21 -0.83
CA MET A 73 2.50 10.79 -0.52
C MET A 73 2.52 12.31 -0.54
N SER A 74 3.61 12.93 -0.08
CA SER A 74 3.70 14.40 0.06
C SER A 74 3.63 15.15 -1.27
N VAL A 75 4.07 14.55 -2.37
CA VAL A 75 4.03 15.18 -3.72
C VAL A 75 2.60 15.46 -4.21
N HIS A 76 1.60 14.84 -3.63
CA HIS A 76 0.19 15.06 -3.98
C HIS A 76 -0.44 16.24 -3.23
N VAL A 77 0.19 16.74 -2.17
CA VAL A 77 -0.36 17.83 -1.36
C VAL A 77 -0.39 19.13 -2.18
N GLY A 78 -1.55 19.80 -2.18
CA GLY A 78 -1.82 20.99 -3.01
C GLY A 78 -2.30 20.66 -4.43
N GLY A 79 -2.30 19.39 -4.82
CA GLY A 79 -2.83 18.91 -6.10
C GLY A 79 -4.24 18.34 -5.99
N THR A 80 -4.74 17.83 -7.12
CA THR A 80 -6.03 17.15 -7.25
C THR A 80 -5.79 15.72 -7.68
N VAL A 81 -6.54 14.78 -7.09
CA VAL A 81 -6.50 13.36 -7.46
C VAL A 81 -7.91 12.83 -7.75
N GLU A 82 -8.02 11.91 -8.69
CA GLU A 82 -9.26 11.18 -8.95
C GLU A 82 -9.40 10.02 -7.98
N VAL A 83 -10.60 9.88 -7.39
CA VAL A 83 -10.89 8.92 -6.34
C VAL A 83 -12.18 8.19 -6.62
N LEU A 84 -12.12 6.86 -6.65
CA LEU A 84 -13.30 6.01 -6.61
C LEU A 84 -13.77 5.89 -5.16
N VAL A 85 -15.00 6.31 -4.88
CA VAL A 85 -15.58 6.30 -3.53
C VAL A 85 -15.94 4.86 -3.14
N GLU A 86 -15.34 4.36 -2.06
CA GLU A 86 -15.58 3.01 -1.56
C GLU A 86 -16.48 2.97 -0.32
N GLY A 87 -16.60 4.08 0.42
CA GLY A 87 -17.44 4.12 1.61
C GLY A 87 -17.13 5.25 2.57
N ALA A 88 -17.55 5.07 3.82
CA ALA A 88 -17.17 5.96 4.90
C ALA A 88 -15.71 5.68 5.36
N SER A 89 -15.02 6.71 5.81
CA SER A 89 -13.69 6.56 6.39
C SER A 89 -13.74 5.74 7.69
N ARG A 90 -12.81 4.80 7.84
CA ARG A 90 -12.73 3.95 9.05
C ARG A 90 -12.37 4.73 10.31
N THR A 91 -11.67 5.84 10.17
CA THR A 91 -11.20 6.67 11.29
C THR A 91 -12.15 7.82 11.61
N ASN A 92 -12.97 8.24 10.64
CA ASN A 92 -13.98 9.29 10.84
C ASN A 92 -15.19 9.03 9.94
N PRO A 93 -16.30 8.51 10.48
CA PRO A 93 -17.51 8.17 9.68
C PRO A 93 -18.16 9.37 8.96
N LEU A 94 -17.84 10.60 9.36
CA LEU A 94 -18.33 11.82 8.69
C LEU A 94 -17.56 12.11 7.39
N LYS A 95 -16.45 11.43 7.16
CA LYS A 95 -15.66 11.54 5.94
C LYS A 95 -15.89 10.36 5.01
N ARG A 96 -15.71 10.59 3.72
CA ARG A 96 -15.67 9.54 2.71
C ARG A 96 -14.26 8.97 2.61
N MET A 97 -14.16 7.75 2.14
CA MET A 97 -12.91 7.07 1.81
C MET A 97 -13.04 6.44 0.43
N GLY A 98 -11.94 6.48 -0.29
CA GLY A 98 -11.83 5.84 -1.58
C GLY A 98 -10.38 5.63 -1.98
N ARG A 99 -10.16 5.23 -3.24
CA ARG A 99 -8.84 4.96 -3.79
C ARG A 99 -8.60 5.65 -5.11
N THR A 100 -7.37 6.06 -5.32
CA THR A 100 -6.89 6.52 -6.63
C THR A 100 -6.64 5.33 -7.56
N SER A 101 -6.42 5.59 -8.85
CA SER A 101 -5.99 4.59 -9.86
C SER A 101 -4.69 3.88 -9.47
N HIS A 102 -3.84 4.49 -8.65
CA HIS A 102 -2.61 3.91 -8.10
C HIS A 102 -2.82 3.24 -6.73
N ASN A 103 -4.07 2.92 -6.38
CA ASN A 103 -4.44 2.25 -5.13
C ASN A 103 -4.10 3.03 -3.84
N ARG A 104 -3.87 4.34 -3.92
CA ARG A 104 -3.65 5.17 -2.74
C ARG A 104 -4.97 5.46 -2.03
N VAL A 105 -4.98 5.27 -0.72
CA VAL A 105 -6.15 5.58 0.11
C VAL A 105 -6.29 7.10 0.26
N VAL A 106 -7.50 7.60 0.05
CA VAL A 106 -7.85 9.02 0.22
C VAL A 106 -9.05 9.12 1.17
N ASN A 107 -8.88 9.87 2.25
CA ASN A 107 -9.97 10.23 3.17
C ASN A 107 -10.33 11.70 2.91
N PHE A 108 -11.59 11.99 2.64
CA PHE A 108 -11.99 13.33 2.22
C PHE A 108 -13.35 13.74 2.79
N GLU A 109 -13.55 15.03 2.94
CA GLU A 109 -14.84 15.63 3.26
C GLU A 109 -15.66 15.71 1.98
N GLY A 110 -16.89 15.18 2.04
CA GLY A 110 -17.80 15.13 0.88
C GLY A 110 -18.97 14.18 1.11
N ASP A 111 -19.91 14.20 0.17
CA ASP A 111 -21.17 13.47 0.22
C ASP A 111 -21.38 12.51 -0.95
N ALA A 112 -20.42 12.41 -1.86
CA ALA A 112 -20.54 11.56 -3.04
C ALA A 112 -20.90 10.11 -2.65
N PRO A 113 -21.80 9.46 -3.40
CA PRO A 113 -22.21 8.09 -3.13
C PRO A 113 -21.09 7.09 -3.41
N ILE A 114 -21.19 5.91 -2.79
CA ILE A 114 -20.28 4.78 -3.06
C ILE A 114 -20.36 4.43 -4.55
N GLY A 115 -19.21 4.18 -5.17
CA GLY A 115 -19.10 3.88 -6.59
C GLY A 115 -18.98 5.12 -7.49
N ALA A 116 -19.13 6.34 -6.96
CA ALA A 116 -18.86 7.55 -7.70
C ALA A 116 -17.34 7.75 -7.91
N LEU A 117 -16.97 8.34 -9.04
CA LEU A 117 -15.64 8.86 -9.29
C LEU A 117 -15.64 10.37 -9.05
N VAL A 118 -14.77 10.85 -8.20
CA VAL A 118 -14.69 12.27 -7.80
C VAL A 118 -13.27 12.80 -7.88
N GLU A 119 -13.14 14.09 -8.11
CA GLU A 119 -11.90 14.81 -7.84
C GLU A 119 -11.82 15.13 -6.35
N VAL A 120 -10.62 14.98 -5.75
CA VAL A 120 -10.35 15.38 -4.38
C VAL A 120 -9.15 16.32 -4.37
N ASN A 121 -9.34 17.51 -3.79
CA ASN A 121 -8.27 18.47 -3.55
C ASN A 121 -7.51 18.02 -2.31
N VAL A 122 -6.24 17.61 -2.50
CA VAL A 122 -5.41 17.06 -1.43
C VAL A 122 -4.84 18.19 -0.57
N GLN A 123 -5.14 18.19 0.70
CA GLN A 123 -4.72 19.20 1.68
C GLN A 123 -3.58 18.72 2.57
N ALA A 124 -3.53 17.41 2.83
CA ALA A 124 -2.50 16.81 3.68
C ALA A 124 -2.25 15.36 3.28
N SER A 125 -1.14 14.82 3.74
CA SER A 125 -0.77 13.41 3.57
C SER A 125 -0.25 12.80 4.87
N SER A 126 -0.36 11.49 4.96
CA SER A 126 0.30 10.66 5.96
C SER A 126 1.18 9.62 5.27
N GLN A 127 1.80 8.72 6.00
CA GLN A 127 2.56 7.62 5.42
C GLN A 127 1.71 6.72 4.50
N SER A 128 0.40 6.58 4.77
CA SER A 128 -0.45 5.57 4.13
C SER A 128 -1.72 6.12 3.48
N SER A 129 -2.00 7.41 3.61
CA SER A 129 -3.22 8.00 3.06
C SER A 129 -3.08 9.48 2.76
N LEU A 130 -3.86 9.95 1.81
CA LEU A 130 -4.09 11.35 1.50
C LEU A 130 -5.34 11.84 2.23
N MET A 131 -5.38 13.13 2.50
CA MET A 131 -6.53 13.80 3.13
C MET A 131 -6.89 15.05 2.35
N GLY A 132 -8.19 15.28 2.16
CA GLY A 132 -8.62 16.43 1.37
C GLY A 132 -10.12 16.70 1.43
N ALA A 133 -10.59 17.47 0.47
CA ALA A 133 -12.00 17.80 0.29
C ALA A 133 -12.45 17.44 -1.13
N GLN A 134 -13.69 16.97 -1.25
CA GLN A 134 -14.32 16.67 -2.52
C GLN A 134 -14.38 17.92 -3.40
N GLY A 135 -13.94 17.76 -4.62
CA GLY A 135 -14.11 18.70 -5.70
C GLY A 135 -15.29 18.30 -6.60
N ARG A 136 -15.02 18.21 -7.90
CA ARG A 136 -16.03 17.87 -8.90
C ARG A 136 -16.36 16.37 -8.87
N VAL A 137 -17.64 16.01 -9.03
CA VAL A 137 -18.07 14.65 -9.33
C VAL A 137 -17.84 14.39 -10.82
N LEU A 138 -17.03 13.39 -11.14
CA LEU A 138 -16.70 13.04 -12.52
C LEU A 138 -17.69 12.04 -13.11
N SER A 139 -18.08 11.05 -12.32
CA SER A 139 -19.17 10.12 -12.68
C SER A 139 -19.91 9.64 -11.44
N LEU A 140 -21.20 9.33 -11.62
CA LEU A 140 -22.00 8.65 -10.61
C LEU A 140 -21.91 7.12 -10.82
N PRO A 141 -22.19 6.32 -9.78
CA PRO A 141 -22.22 4.87 -9.91
C PRO A 141 -23.28 4.47 -10.94
N LEU A 142 -22.98 3.44 -11.72
CA LEU A 142 -23.98 2.85 -12.61
C LEU A 142 -25.12 2.31 -11.75
N THR A 143 -26.33 2.83 -11.99
CA THR A 143 -27.54 2.25 -11.40
C THR A 143 -27.77 0.92 -12.11
N VAL A 144 -27.69 -0.19 -11.39
CA VAL A 144 -28.07 -1.50 -11.95
C VAL A 144 -29.56 -1.42 -12.23
N ILE A 145 -29.96 -1.54 -13.51
CA ILE A 145 -31.34 -1.57 -13.91
C ILE A 145 -31.97 -2.82 -13.24
N PRO A 146 -33.05 -2.72 -12.48
CA PRO A 146 -33.66 -3.83 -11.73
C PRO A 146 -33.86 -5.10 -12.57
N GLU A 147 -34.24 -4.96 -13.84
CA GLU A 147 -34.41 -6.06 -14.79
C GLU A 147 -33.13 -6.89 -15.05
N VAL A 148 -31.92 -6.29 -14.90
CA VAL A 148 -30.65 -7.00 -15.08
C VAL A 148 -30.26 -7.73 -13.79
N ALA A 149 -30.64 -7.24 -12.63
CA ALA A 149 -30.39 -7.89 -11.34
C ALA A 149 -31.18 -9.22 -11.23
N GLU A 150 -32.42 -9.24 -11.68
CA GLU A 150 -33.29 -10.47 -11.70
C GLU A 150 -32.72 -11.57 -12.63
N GLN A 151 -32.07 -11.17 -13.75
CA GLN A 151 -31.44 -12.10 -14.68
C GLN A 151 -30.14 -12.68 -14.17
N LEU A 152 -29.41 -11.96 -13.31
CA LEU A 152 -28.14 -12.45 -12.72
C LEU A 152 -28.38 -13.46 -11.58
N GLU A 153 -29.48 -13.33 -10.83
CA GLU A 153 -29.84 -14.32 -9.78
C GLU A 153 -30.23 -15.69 -10.37
N VAL A 154 -30.81 -15.71 -11.58
CA VAL A 154 -31.19 -16.97 -12.28
C VAL A 154 -29.97 -17.73 -12.84
N CYS A 155 -28.85 -17.07 -13.06
CA CYS A 155 -27.62 -17.74 -13.56
C CYS A 155 -26.74 -18.37 -12.47
N VAL A 156 -27.06 -18.18 -11.18
CA VAL A 156 -26.26 -18.68 -10.04
C VAL A 156 -26.96 -19.82 -9.28
N ALA A 157 -28.14 -20.23 -9.71
CA ALA A 157 -28.92 -21.32 -9.11
C ALA A 157 -28.69 -22.69 -9.86
#